data_c88126daaeca9cdd17fc3d71d0e0ff08
#
_entry.id   c88126daaeca9cdd17fc3d71d0e0ff08
#
_cell.length_a   1.000
_cell.length_b   1.000
_cell.length_c   1.000
_cell.angle_alpha   90.00
_cell.angle_beta   90.00
_cell.angle_gamma   90.00
#
_symmetry.space_group_name_H-M   'P 1'
#
loop_
_entity.id
_entity.type
_entity.pdbx_description
1 polymer ?
#
loop_
_entity_poly.entity_id
_entity_poly.type
_entity_poly.pdbx_seq_one_letter_code
_entity_poly.pdbx_strand_id
1 'polypeptide(L)'
;TEFGIRINTELSIAGGTRYVKADYQFQQYWPLSKRYTFAVNTEFGYGKGLGGKSFPLLKNYFGGGLGSVRGFEQGTLGGVSPSSIAPTDRAQDIRVGGNRSLLLNSELIAPFPGVGNDRTLRMFAFVDVGNVYCTASTTVNCASNALRASSGFGISWLSPVGPLRLAYTTPIKKEVTDRTQKIQFQIGTAF
;
A
#
# COMPACT_ATOMS: atom_id res chain seq x y z
N THR A 1 -9.02 5.76 -22.85
CA THR A 1 -9.33 5.15 -21.53
C THR A 1 -8.74 3.76 -21.53
N GLU A 2 -7.86 3.48 -20.59
CA GLU A 2 -7.25 2.17 -20.42
C GLU A 2 -7.69 1.63 -19.06
N PHE A 3 -7.98 0.34 -18.98
CA PHE A 3 -8.27 -0.32 -17.72
C PHE A 3 -7.57 -1.68 -17.63
N GLY A 4 -7.28 -2.12 -16.44
CA GLY A 4 -6.71 -3.43 -16.16
C GLY A 4 -7.38 -4.06 -14.94
N ILE A 5 -7.65 -5.35 -15.03
CA ILE A 5 -8.12 -6.17 -13.91
C ILE A 5 -7.13 -7.31 -13.74
N ARG A 6 -6.69 -7.52 -12.50
CA ARG A 6 -5.87 -8.66 -12.12
C ARG A 6 -6.56 -9.40 -10.99
N ILE A 7 -6.72 -10.70 -11.16
CA ILE A 7 -7.24 -11.60 -10.12
C ILE A 7 -6.22 -12.72 -9.94
N ASN A 8 -5.74 -12.87 -8.71
CA ASN A 8 -4.85 -13.97 -8.34
C ASN A 8 -5.51 -14.76 -7.22
N THR A 9 -5.47 -16.10 -7.32
CA THR A 9 -5.94 -16.98 -6.27
C THR A 9 -4.86 -17.99 -5.95
N GLU A 10 -4.65 -18.25 -4.67
CA GLU A 10 -3.69 -19.25 -4.17
C GLU A 10 -4.40 -20.14 -3.17
N LEU A 11 -4.32 -21.44 -3.38
CA LEU A 11 -4.88 -22.47 -2.50
C LEU A 11 -3.79 -23.45 -2.11
N SER A 12 -3.54 -23.60 -0.82
CA SER A 12 -2.68 -24.66 -0.26
C SER A 12 -3.52 -25.60 0.60
N ILE A 13 -3.54 -26.87 0.24
CA ILE A 13 -4.28 -27.94 0.96
C ILE A 13 -3.38 -29.06 1.44
N ALA A 14 -2.11 -29.08 1.04
CA ALA A 14 -1.13 -30.11 1.38
C ALA A 14 -0.09 -29.59 2.38
N GLY A 15 0.52 -30.48 3.13
CA GLY A 15 1.54 -30.16 4.11
C GLY A 15 1.00 -29.57 5.42
N GLY A 16 1.87 -28.90 6.16
CA GLY A 16 1.56 -28.30 7.46
C GLY A 16 0.76 -27.00 7.40
N THR A 17 0.71 -26.35 6.26
CA THR A 17 0.01 -25.08 6.02
C THR A 17 -1.17 -25.27 5.07
N ARG A 18 -2.36 -24.87 5.55
CA ARG A 18 -3.59 -24.93 4.73
C ARG A 18 -4.22 -23.56 4.73
N TYR A 19 -4.35 -22.94 3.55
CA TYR A 19 -4.93 -21.60 3.42
C TYR A 19 -5.50 -21.36 2.02
N VAL A 20 -6.33 -20.34 1.94
CA VAL A 20 -6.77 -19.73 0.70
C VAL A 20 -6.36 -18.25 0.72
N LYS A 21 -5.90 -17.75 -0.41
CA LYS A 21 -5.59 -16.34 -0.65
C LYS A 21 -6.22 -15.91 -1.96
N ALA A 22 -6.82 -14.72 -1.97
CA ALA A 22 -7.38 -14.11 -3.16
C ALA A 22 -6.99 -12.64 -3.21
N ASP A 23 -6.47 -12.22 -4.34
CA ASP A 23 -6.08 -10.84 -4.62
C ASP A 23 -6.88 -10.34 -5.81
N TYR A 24 -7.42 -9.15 -5.69
CA TYR A 24 -8.11 -8.43 -6.75
C TYR A 24 -7.47 -7.06 -6.89
N GLN A 25 -7.12 -6.69 -8.11
CA GLN A 25 -6.63 -5.35 -8.45
C GLN A 25 -7.40 -4.84 -9.66
N PHE A 26 -7.86 -3.60 -9.57
CA PHE A 26 -8.48 -2.85 -10.64
C PHE A 26 -7.73 -1.54 -10.83
N GLN A 27 -7.32 -1.27 -12.07
CA GLN A 27 -6.69 -0.02 -12.46
C GLN A 27 -7.44 0.59 -13.63
N GLN A 28 -7.65 1.88 -13.58
CA GLN A 28 -8.26 2.61 -14.68
C GLN A 28 -7.62 3.99 -14.86
N TYR A 29 -7.41 4.35 -16.12
CA TYR A 29 -6.84 5.61 -16.55
C TYR A 29 -7.83 6.33 -17.47
N TRP A 30 -8.14 7.58 -17.12
CA TRP A 30 -8.97 8.47 -17.95
C TRP A 30 -8.12 9.65 -18.41
N PRO A 31 -7.87 9.80 -19.72
CA PRO A 31 -7.29 11.01 -20.27
C PRO A 31 -8.33 12.13 -20.19
N LEU A 32 -8.16 13.06 -19.25
CA LEU A 32 -9.04 14.22 -19.12
C LEU A 32 -8.77 15.24 -20.22
N SER A 33 -7.53 15.29 -20.70
CA SER A 33 -7.11 16.10 -21.84
C SER A 33 -5.83 15.52 -22.44
N LYS A 34 -5.26 16.19 -23.48
CA LYS A 34 -3.96 15.81 -24.06
C LYS A 34 -2.79 15.87 -23.05
N ARG A 35 -2.99 16.55 -21.92
CA ARG A 35 -1.93 16.78 -20.92
C ARG A 35 -2.22 16.15 -19.57
N TYR A 36 -3.48 15.94 -19.20
CA TYR A 36 -3.88 15.48 -17.87
C TYR A 36 -4.49 14.10 -17.93
N THR A 37 -4.08 13.24 -17.02
CA THR A 37 -4.60 11.88 -16.86
C THR A 37 -5.05 11.69 -15.42
N PHE A 38 -6.25 11.22 -15.23
CA PHE A 38 -6.74 10.76 -13.94
C PHE A 38 -6.62 9.24 -13.86
N ALA A 39 -6.05 8.75 -12.78
CA ALA A 39 -5.83 7.33 -12.55
C ALA A 39 -6.46 6.91 -11.23
N VAL A 40 -7.06 5.73 -11.22
CA VAL A 40 -7.56 5.06 -10.01
C VAL A 40 -7.00 3.66 -9.98
N ASN A 41 -6.46 3.28 -8.82
CA ASN A 41 -6.05 1.91 -8.53
C ASN A 41 -6.79 1.45 -7.27
N THR A 42 -7.42 0.29 -7.33
CA THR A 42 -8.07 -0.34 -6.18
C THR A 42 -7.51 -1.73 -6.02
N GLU A 43 -7.11 -2.06 -4.80
CA GLU A 43 -6.61 -3.39 -4.47
C GLU A 43 -7.39 -3.93 -3.27
N PHE A 44 -7.79 -5.17 -3.39
CA PHE A 44 -8.43 -5.92 -2.33
C PHE A 44 -7.72 -7.27 -2.18
N GLY A 45 -7.30 -7.56 -0.97
CA GLY A 45 -6.65 -8.81 -0.62
C GLY A 45 -7.39 -9.51 0.51
N TYR A 46 -7.55 -10.82 0.40
CA TYR A 46 -8.17 -11.67 1.40
C TYR A 46 -7.40 -12.97 1.57
N GLY A 47 -7.04 -13.30 2.81
CA GLY A 47 -6.39 -14.54 3.17
C GLY A 47 -7.07 -15.20 4.37
N LYS A 48 -7.23 -16.53 4.34
CA LYS A 48 -7.82 -17.31 5.42
C LYS A 48 -7.13 -18.65 5.56
N GLY A 49 -6.79 -19.02 6.78
CA GLY A 49 -6.36 -20.39 7.09
C GLY A 49 -7.51 -21.37 7.02
N LEU A 50 -7.23 -22.60 6.61
CA LEU A 50 -8.19 -23.69 6.45
C LEU A 50 -7.93 -24.81 7.45
N GLY A 51 -9.00 -25.56 7.82
CA GLY A 51 -8.88 -26.71 8.70
C GLY A 51 -8.36 -26.38 10.10
N GLY A 52 -8.77 -25.22 10.68
CA GLY A 52 -8.32 -24.80 12.01
C GLY A 52 -6.88 -24.26 12.05
N LYS A 53 -6.20 -24.15 10.92
CA LYS A 53 -4.87 -23.54 10.83
C LYS A 53 -4.96 -22.04 10.66
N SER A 54 -4.00 -21.30 11.23
CA SER A 54 -3.85 -19.86 11.00
C SER A 54 -3.33 -19.57 9.60
N PHE A 55 -3.67 -18.40 9.08
CA PHE A 55 -3.10 -17.91 7.83
C PHE A 55 -1.59 -17.66 7.99
N PRO A 56 -0.74 -18.10 7.03
CA PRO A 56 0.70 -18.00 7.17
C PRO A 56 1.15 -16.53 7.21
N LEU A 57 1.98 -16.16 8.19
CA LEU A 57 2.50 -14.79 8.35
C LEU A 57 3.29 -14.30 7.12
N LEU A 58 4.02 -15.19 6.45
CA LEU A 58 4.78 -14.87 5.23
C LEU A 58 3.90 -14.51 4.03
N LYS A 59 2.61 -14.82 4.08
CA LYS A 59 1.62 -14.48 3.06
C LYS A 59 0.79 -13.24 3.40
N ASN A 60 1.04 -12.65 4.57
CA ASN A 60 0.33 -11.45 5.01
C ASN A 60 0.54 -10.27 4.07
N TYR A 61 -0.45 -9.41 4.06
CA TYR A 61 -0.38 -8.11 3.40
C TYR A 61 0.27 -7.09 4.33
N PHE A 62 0.97 -6.14 3.73
CA PHE A 62 1.59 -5.01 4.40
C PHE A 62 1.15 -3.73 3.71
N GLY A 63 0.83 -2.70 4.47
CA GLY A 63 0.41 -1.41 3.94
C GLY A 63 1.31 -0.27 4.42
N GLY A 64 1.22 0.86 3.73
CA GLY A 64 2.07 2.03 3.92
C GLY A 64 3.18 2.12 2.88
N GLY A 65 3.66 3.32 2.60
CA GLY A 65 4.68 3.60 1.59
C GLY A 65 4.11 3.94 0.21
N LEU A 66 5.01 4.25 -0.73
CA LEU A 66 4.67 4.72 -2.09
C LEU A 66 3.87 3.71 -2.93
N GLY A 67 3.99 2.42 -2.65
CA GLY A 67 3.23 1.37 -3.33
C GLY A 67 1.88 1.05 -2.69
N SER A 68 1.47 1.78 -1.65
CA SER A 68 0.25 1.50 -0.90
C SER A 68 -0.42 2.80 -0.46
N VAL A 69 -0.65 3.01 0.85
CA VAL A 69 -1.15 4.27 1.40
C VAL A 69 0.04 5.18 1.68
N ARG A 70 0.28 6.14 0.81
CA ARG A 70 1.36 7.12 0.96
C ARG A 70 1.16 7.97 2.22
N GLY A 71 2.25 8.48 2.80
CA GLY A 71 2.19 9.24 4.04
C GLY A 71 2.34 8.42 5.31
N PHE A 72 2.27 7.11 5.19
CA PHE A 72 2.59 6.16 6.25
C PHE A 72 3.92 5.46 5.94
N GLU A 73 4.69 5.15 6.96
CA GLU A 73 5.95 4.42 6.82
C GLU A 73 5.71 3.05 6.18
N GLN A 74 6.61 2.62 5.31
CA GLN A 74 6.46 1.38 4.55
C GLN A 74 6.26 0.17 5.45
N GLY A 75 5.21 -0.62 5.16
CA GLY A 75 4.92 -1.87 5.86
C GLY A 75 4.40 -1.69 7.29
N THR A 76 4.05 -0.48 7.72
CA THR A 76 3.65 -0.24 9.12
C THR A 76 2.15 -0.34 9.38
N LEU A 77 1.32 -0.41 8.34
CA LEU A 77 -0.12 -0.64 8.50
C LEU A 77 -0.40 -2.13 8.66
N GLY A 78 -1.25 -2.48 9.64
CA GLY A 78 -1.62 -3.85 9.94
C GLY A 78 -1.33 -4.25 11.39
N GLY A 79 -1.19 -5.54 11.63
CA GLY A 79 -0.94 -6.11 12.96
C GLY A 79 0.50 -5.92 13.41
N VAL A 80 0.65 -5.92 14.72
CA VAL A 80 1.93 -5.75 15.43
C VAL A 80 2.08 -6.86 16.45
N SER A 81 3.24 -7.50 16.49
CA SER A 81 3.63 -8.37 17.59
C SER A 81 4.55 -7.58 18.51
N PRO A 82 4.18 -7.37 19.79
CA PRO A 82 5.04 -6.68 20.74
C PRO A 82 6.40 -7.37 20.86
N SER A 83 7.46 -6.59 20.95
CA SER A 83 8.80 -7.14 21.17
C SER A 83 8.89 -7.78 22.56
N SER A 84 9.36 -9.01 22.62
CA SER A 84 9.65 -9.69 23.89
C SER A 84 10.91 -9.14 24.58
N ILE A 85 11.77 -8.45 23.83
CA ILE A 85 13.04 -7.88 24.33
C ILE A 85 12.81 -6.53 25.00
N ALA A 86 11.92 -5.72 24.44
CA ALA A 86 11.57 -4.40 24.95
C ALA A 86 10.05 -4.16 24.89
N PRO A 87 9.27 -4.74 25.81
CA PRO A 87 7.80 -4.69 25.74
C PRO A 87 7.22 -3.27 25.86
N THR A 88 7.98 -2.33 26.39
CA THR A 88 7.60 -0.91 26.52
C THR A 88 8.03 -0.03 25.36
N ASP A 89 8.97 -0.50 24.52
CA ASP A 89 9.49 0.25 23.38
C ASP A 89 8.81 -0.19 22.07
N ARG A 90 7.78 0.53 21.69
CA ARG A 90 7.04 0.31 20.42
C ARG A 90 7.89 0.45 19.16
N ALA A 91 9.08 1.04 19.26
CA ALA A 91 9.99 1.14 18.12
C ALA A 91 10.54 -0.24 17.71
N GLN A 92 10.58 -1.17 18.64
CA GLN A 92 11.07 -2.54 18.43
C GLN A 92 9.96 -3.55 18.13
N ASP A 93 8.71 -3.12 18.04
CA ASP A 93 7.61 -3.99 17.69
C ASP A 93 7.78 -4.58 16.28
N ILE A 94 7.53 -5.88 16.17
CA ILE A 94 7.62 -6.60 14.89
C ILE A 94 6.32 -6.37 14.11
N ARG A 95 6.44 -5.84 12.90
CA ARG A 95 5.31 -5.66 11.99
C ARG A 95 4.97 -7.00 11.35
N VAL A 96 3.77 -7.47 11.58
CA VAL A 96 3.30 -8.76 11.07
C VAL A 96 2.25 -8.63 9.95
N GLY A 97 1.85 -7.40 9.64
CA GLY A 97 0.87 -7.13 8.60
C GLY A 97 -0.52 -7.66 8.93
N GLY A 98 -1.22 -8.16 7.92
CA GLY A 98 -2.57 -8.70 8.11
C GLY A 98 -3.00 -9.63 6.99
N ASN A 99 -4.09 -10.33 7.23
CA ASN A 99 -4.64 -11.31 6.29
C ASN A 99 -5.68 -10.72 5.32
N ARG A 100 -5.98 -9.43 5.45
CA ARG A 100 -6.88 -8.70 4.52
C ARG A 100 -6.31 -7.33 4.26
N SER A 101 -6.47 -6.84 3.03
CA SER A 101 -6.06 -5.49 2.63
C SER A 101 -7.15 -4.84 1.79
N LEU A 102 -7.27 -3.53 1.96
CA LEU A 102 -8.10 -2.68 1.11
C LEU A 102 -7.28 -1.42 0.81
N LEU A 103 -7.13 -1.10 -0.46
CA LEU A 103 -6.39 0.06 -0.93
C LEU A 103 -7.13 0.72 -2.07
N LEU A 104 -7.26 2.02 -2.00
CA LEU A 104 -7.76 2.88 -3.06
C LEU A 104 -6.78 4.04 -3.24
N ASN A 105 -6.19 4.15 -4.40
CA ASN A 105 -5.37 5.27 -4.81
C ASN A 105 -6.07 6.02 -5.94
N SER A 106 -6.13 7.34 -5.83
CA SER A 106 -6.59 8.24 -6.88
C SER A 106 -5.47 9.23 -7.18
N GLU A 107 -5.12 9.39 -8.45
CA GLU A 107 -3.97 10.19 -8.86
C GLU A 107 -4.31 11.05 -10.08
N LEU A 108 -4.05 12.33 -10.00
CA LEU A 108 -4.09 13.26 -11.13
C LEU A 108 -2.68 13.52 -11.62
N ILE A 109 -2.39 13.09 -12.83
CA ILE A 109 -1.06 13.18 -13.45
C ILE A 109 -1.04 14.31 -14.47
N ALA A 110 -0.02 15.15 -14.40
CA ALA A 110 0.19 16.29 -15.27
C ALA A 110 1.64 16.33 -15.77
N PRO A 111 1.93 16.97 -16.92
CA PRO A 111 3.30 17.26 -17.33
C PRO A 111 3.94 18.23 -16.34
N PHE A 112 5.24 18.10 -16.12
CA PHE A 112 5.96 19.05 -15.28
C PHE A 112 6.07 20.40 -15.99
N PRO A 113 5.83 21.52 -15.30
CA PRO A 113 5.94 22.86 -15.91
C PRO A 113 7.37 23.13 -16.39
N GLY A 114 7.51 23.75 -17.57
CA GLY A 114 8.80 24.19 -18.11
C GLY A 114 9.60 23.14 -18.88
N VAL A 115 9.18 21.88 -18.96
CA VAL A 115 9.89 20.82 -19.70
C VAL A 115 9.41 20.64 -21.16
N GLY A 116 8.54 21.52 -21.64
CA GLY A 116 8.04 21.48 -23.02
C GLY A 116 7.27 20.19 -23.34
N ASN A 117 7.72 19.43 -24.35
CA ASN A 117 7.10 18.16 -24.76
C ASN A 117 7.75 16.93 -24.11
N ASP A 118 8.64 17.09 -23.17
CA ASP A 118 9.24 15.96 -22.46
C ASP A 118 8.18 15.23 -21.62
N ARG A 119 8.04 13.94 -21.88
CA ARG A 119 7.08 13.08 -21.20
C ARG A 119 7.72 12.25 -20.09
N THR A 120 9.03 12.37 -19.90
CA THR A 120 9.77 11.60 -18.90
C THR A 120 9.58 12.15 -17.51
N LEU A 121 9.38 13.46 -17.38
CA LEU A 121 9.16 14.14 -16.11
C LEU A 121 7.69 14.57 -15.97
N ARG A 122 7.04 14.07 -14.93
CA ARG A 122 5.62 14.36 -14.64
C ARG A 122 5.44 14.74 -13.18
N MET A 123 4.46 15.56 -12.92
CA MET A 123 3.96 15.81 -11.57
C MET A 123 2.65 15.05 -11.35
N PHE A 124 2.36 14.74 -10.11
CA PHE A 124 1.10 14.12 -9.73
C PHE A 124 0.59 14.67 -8.39
N ALA A 125 -0.72 14.75 -8.26
CA ALA A 125 -1.41 14.96 -6.99
C ALA A 125 -2.27 13.73 -6.70
N PHE A 126 -2.43 13.38 -5.43
CA PHE A 126 -3.08 12.12 -5.09
C PHE A 126 -3.88 12.19 -3.79
N VAL A 127 -4.80 11.26 -3.69
CA VAL A 127 -5.51 10.89 -2.46
C VAL A 127 -5.49 9.37 -2.36
N ASP A 128 -5.02 8.87 -1.24
CA ASP A 128 -4.98 7.45 -0.93
C ASP A 128 -5.86 7.16 0.28
N VAL A 129 -6.59 6.04 0.19
CA VAL A 129 -7.40 5.51 1.31
C VAL A 129 -7.15 4.02 1.39
N GLY A 130 -6.93 3.51 2.59
CA GLY A 130 -6.73 2.08 2.75
C GLY A 130 -6.45 1.66 4.17
N ASN A 131 -6.40 0.35 4.36
CA ASN A 131 -5.94 -0.27 5.60
C ASN A 131 -5.56 -1.74 5.35
N VAL A 132 -4.76 -2.27 6.25
CA VAL A 132 -4.48 -3.70 6.35
C VAL A 132 -5.09 -4.21 7.65
N TYR A 133 -5.90 -5.23 7.54
CA TYR A 133 -6.64 -5.82 8.65
C TYR A 133 -6.03 -7.16 9.03
N CYS A 134 -5.88 -7.39 10.31
CA CYS A 134 -5.40 -8.66 10.83
C CYS A 134 -6.48 -9.36 11.67
N THR A 135 -6.29 -10.64 11.92
CA THR A 135 -7.06 -11.38 12.91
C THR A 135 -6.26 -11.38 14.21
N ALA A 136 -6.83 -10.83 15.28
CA ALA A 136 -6.20 -10.78 16.58
C ALA A 136 -5.90 -12.19 17.10
N SER A 137 -4.75 -12.36 17.72
CA SER A 137 -4.35 -13.58 18.41
C SER A 137 -3.67 -13.20 19.73
N THR A 138 -3.31 -14.20 20.53
CA THR A 138 -2.60 -13.98 21.82
C THR A 138 -1.25 -13.26 21.65
N THR A 139 -0.65 -13.35 20.45
CA THR A 139 0.68 -12.79 20.17
C THR A 139 0.64 -11.62 19.17
N VAL A 140 -0.52 -11.29 18.60
CA VAL A 140 -0.66 -10.24 17.60
C VAL A 140 -1.71 -9.23 18.02
N ASN A 141 -1.29 -7.99 18.19
CA ASN A 141 -2.18 -6.85 18.39
C ASN A 141 -2.58 -6.28 17.03
N CYS A 142 -3.85 -6.35 16.71
CA CYS A 142 -4.37 -5.73 15.51
C CYS A 142 -4.52 -4.24 15.71
N ALA A 143 -4.01 -3.46 14.75
CA ALA A 143 -4.32 -2.04 14.68
C ALA A 143 -5.83 -1.82 14.50
N SER A 144 -6.29 -0.60 14.77
CA SER A 144 -7.67 -0.21 14.55
C SER A 144 -8.16 -0.58 13.14
N ASN A 145 -9.40 -1.02 13.04
CA ASN A 145 -10.07 -1.29 11.76
C ASN A 145 -10.44 -0.01 10.99
N ALA A 146 -10.09 1.17 11.51
CA ALA A 146 -10.36 2.43 10.85
C ALA A 146 -9.53 2.57 9.57
N LEU A 147 -10.16 3.05 8.52
CA LEU A 147 -9.46 3.40 7.28
C LEU A 147 -8.50 4.56 7.55
N ARG A 148 -7.32 4.48 6.96
CA ARG A 148 -6.34 5.58 6.88
C ARG A 148 -6.55 6.32 5.58
N ALA A 149 -6.28 7.61 5.61
CA ALA A 149 -6.34 8.44 4.42
C ALA A 149 -5.18 9.43 4.42
N SER A 150 -4.66 9.69 3.24
CA SER A 150 -3.62 10.67 3.01
C SER A 150 -3.81 11.38 1.68
N SER A 151 -3.22 12.54 1.54
CA SER A 151 -3.12 13.27 0.28
C SER A 151 -1.72 13.84 0.11
N GLY A 152 -1.42 14.23 -1.08
CA GLY A 152 -0.13 14.83 -1.37
C GLY A 152 0.08 15.10 -2.83
N PHE A 153 1.31 15.44 -3.14
CA PHE A 153 1.77 15.68 -4.51
C PHE A 153 3.20 15.20 -4.66
N GLY A 154 3.64 15.02 -5.89
CA GLY A 154 4.98 14.55 -6.13
C GLY A 154 5.40 14.68 -7.57
N ILE A 155 6.59 14.18 -7.84
CA ILE A 155 7.17 14.09 -9.16
C ILE A 155 7.51 12.64 -9.49
N SER A 156 7.34 12.29 -10.74
CA SER A 156 7.73 11.01 -11.32
C SER A 156 8.63 11.27 -12.50
N TRP A 157 9.81 10.71 -12.48
CA TRP A 157 10.79 10.88 -13.53
C TRP A 157 11.25 9.52 -14.05
N LEU A 158 11.11 9.32 -15.36
CA LEU A 158 11.67 8.16 -16.02
C LEU A 158 13.14 8.47 -16.38
N SER A 159 14.03 8.17 -15.44
CA SER A 159 15.45 8.41 -15.59
C SER A 159 16.16 7.27 -16.33
N PRO A 160 17.40 7.48 -16.86
CA PRO A 160 18.19 6.41 -17.46
C PRO A 160 18.49 5.23 -16.53
N VAL A 161 18.48 5.45 -15.22
CA VAL A 161 18.70 4.41 -14.19
C VAL A 161 17.40 3.76 -13.70
N GLY A 162 16.26 4.14 -14.28
CA GLY A 162 14.94 3.62 -13.94
C GLY A 162 13.97 4.69 -13.46
N PRO A 163 12.72 4.32 -13.23
CA PRO A 163 11.70 5.24 -12.74
C PRO A 163 12.01 5.70 -11.32
N LEU A 164 11.94 7.01 -11.10
CA LEU A 164 12.09 7.66 -9.80
C LEU A 164 10.76 8.30 -9.42
N ARG A 165 10.34 8.12 -8.18
CA ARG A 165 9.17 8.81 -7.61
C ARG A 165 9.55 9.47 -6.31
N LEU A 166 9.17 10.74 -6.18
CA LEU A 166 9.30 11.51 -4.94
C LEU A 166 7.93 12.10 -4.62
N ALA A 167 7.45 11.88 -3.40
CA ALA A 167 6.17 12.38 -2.95
C ALA A 167 6.29 13.12 -1.62
N TYR A 168 5.64 14.27 -1.54
CA TYR A 168 5.33 14.95 -0.29
C TYR A 168 3.89 14.64 0.11
N THR A 169 3.70 14.19 1.33
CA THR A 169 2.44 13.58 1.79
C THR A 169 1.97 14.20 3.09
N THR A 170 0.65 14.28 3.24
CA THR A 170 0.01 14.71 4.48
C THR A 170 -1.06 13.68 4.86
N PRO A 171 -0.94 13.01 6.02
CA PRO A 171 -2.00 12.14 6.51
C PRO A 171 -3.25 12.96 6.85
N ILE A 172 -4.38 12.61 6.27
CA ILE A 172 -5.70 13.22 6.55
C ILE A 172 -6.36 12.51 7.73
N LYS A 173 -6.29 11.16 7.71
CA LYS A 173 -6.85 10.31 8.76
C LYS A 173 -5.81 9.29 9.19
N LYS A 174 -5.42 9.35 10.45
CA LYS A 174 -4.44 8.45 11.07
C LYS A 174 -4.85 8.08 12.48
N GLU A 175 -4.32 6.99 12.99
CA GLU A 175 -4.40 6.59 14.39
C GLU A 175 -3.16 7.04 15.17
N VAL A 176 -3.28 7.11 16.50
CA VAL A 176 -2.20 7.55 17.39
C VAL A 176 -0.94 6.67 17.27
N THR A 177 -1.14 5.40 16.96
CA THR A 177 -0.07 4.38 16.84
C THR A 177 0.57 4.33 15.45
N ASP A 178 0.02 5.05 14.48
CA ASP A 178 0.53 5.01 13.10
C ASP A 178 1.85 5.77 12.98
N ARG A 179 2.79 5.18 12.25
CA ARG A 179 4.04 5.83 11.88
C ARG A 179 3.83 6.55 10.55
N THR A 180 4.07 7.85 10.54
CA THR A 180 3.87 8.69 9.35
C THR A 180 5.21 9.14 8.79
N GLN A 181 5.30 9.21 7.45
CA GLN A 181 6.48 9.67 6.73
C GLN A 181 6.04 10.68 5.67
N LYS A 182 6.40 11.96 5.87
CA LYS A 182 5.96 13.06 5.00
C LYS A 182 6.64 13.07 3.64
N ILE A 183 7.90 12.66 3.57
CA ILE A 183 8.66 12.60 2.32
C ILE A 183 8.95 11.14 2.03
N GLN A 184 8.54 10.70 0.85
CA GLN A 184 8.74 9.32 0.41
C GLN A 184 9.43 9.32 -0.95
N PHE A 185 10.41 8.44 -1.08
CA PHE A 185 11.23 8.32 -2.27
C PHE A 185 11.34 6.85 -2.70
N GLN A 186 11.27 6.60 -4.00
CA GLN A 186 11.38 5.28 -4.58
C GLN A 186 12.20 5.32 -5.87
N ILE A 187 13.08 4.35 -6.01
CA ILE A 187 13.84 4.07 -7.25
C ILE A 187 13.38 2.72 -7.76
N GLY A 188 13.09 2.63 -9.05
CA GLY A 188 12.60 1.41 -9.68
C GLY A 188 11.08 1.27 -9.62
N THR A 189 10.58 0.16 -10.16
CA THR A 189 9.16 -0.19 -10.11
C THR A 189 8.84 -0.80 -8.74
N ALA A 190 7.72 -0.40 -8.13
CA ALA A 190 7.13 -1.19 -7.06
C ALA A 190 6.62 -2.51 -7.66
N PHE A 191 7.07 -3.61 -7.14
CA PHE A 191 6.60 -4.95 -7.49
C PHE A 191 5.40 -5.31 -6.65
#